data_b86af4ebbcd8508c1e9aee0508695342
#
_entry.id   b86af4ebbcd8508c1e9aee0508695342
#
_cell.length_a   1.000
_cell.length_b   1.000
_cell.length_c   1.000
_cell.angle_alpha   90.00
_cell.angle_beta   90.00
_cell.angle_gamma   90.00
#
_symmetry.space_group_name_H-M   'P 1'
#
loop_
_entity.id
_entity.type
_entity.pdbx_description
1 polymer ?
#
loop_
_entity_poly.entity_id
_entity_poly.type
_entity_poly.pdbx_seq_one_letter_code
_entity_poly.pdbx_strand_id
1 'polypeptide(L)'
;RRLRAAKLAGLRSVPCILINATEERSQVIALIENIQRCDLNFFEEAEAISQLITKYGMTQESAAIRLGLAQSTVANKLRILKLNAEERKIILDNNMSERHARALLKITDNDRRLAVLNKAAESVWTVDTLEKYIAKLVKDDEKRASYHKRAAMLKDVRLFFNSVNKAIDVMRMAGVNADAKRIDHEDYIEYIIKIPSEKQAE
;
A
#
# COMPACT_ATOMS: atom_id res chain seq x y z
N ARG A 1 4.73 18.74 34.15
CA ARG A 1 5.29 17.72 35.08
C ARG A 1 6.45 18.31 35.90
N ARG A 2 7.50 18.94 35.32
CA ARG A 2 8.66 19.50 36.02
C ARG A 2 8.29 20.54 37.05
N LEU A 3 7.41 21.51 36.73
CA LEU A 3 6.93 22.51 37.70
C LEU A 3 6.17 21.85 38.89
N ARG A 4 5.37 20.79 38.60
CA ARG A 4 4.65 20.06 39.66
C ARG A 4 5.62 19.30 40.58
N ALA A 5 6.65 18.67 39.99
CA ALA A 5 7.71 18.03 40.76
C ALA A 5 8.50 19.03 41.61
N ALA A 6 8.86 20.18 41.04
CA ALA A 6 9.53 21.25 41.78
C ALA A 6 8.69 21.75 42.96
N LYS A 7 7.38 21.93 42.78
CA LYS A 7 6.46 22.31 43.88
C LYS A 7 6.40 21.23 44.98
N LEU A 8 6.34 19.94 44.60
CA LEU A 8 6.35 18.83 45.54
C LEU A 8 7.67 18.70 46.28
N ALA A 9 8.79 19.05 45.63
CA ALA A 9 10.12 19.09 46.22
C ALA A 9 10.36 20.36 47.09
N GLY A 10 9.40 21.25 47.23
CA GLY A 10 9.51 22.45 48.04
C GLY A 10 10.43 23.54 47.48
N LEU A 11 10.77 23.48 46.19
CA LEU A 11 11.64 24.49 45.59
C LEU A 11 10.94 25.85 45.51
N ARG A 12 11.58 26.91 46.04
CA ARG A 12 11.04 28.27 46.04
C ARG A 12 11.11 28.97 44.68
N SER A 13 12.06 28.58 43.83
CA SER A 13 12.24 29.12 42.50
C SER A 13 12.76 28.05 41.54
N VAL A 14 12.43 28.18 40.28
CA VAL A 14 12.92 27.31 39.19
C VAL A 14 13.37 28.16 38.04
N PRO A 15 14.47 27.84 37.36
CA PRO A 15 14.87 28.53 36.14
C PRO A 15 13.84 28.25 35.04
N CYS A 16 13.35 29.32 34.39
CA CYS A 16 12.38 29.21 33.30
C CYS A 16 12.66 30.24 32.21
N ILE A 17 12.20 29.94 31.03
CA ILE A 17 12.19 30.86 29.89
C ILE A 17 10.74 31.27 29.66
N LEU A 18 10.46 32.57 29.70
CA LEU A 18 9.14 33.11 29.39
C LEU A 18 9.01 33.25 27.87
N ILE A 19 7.98 32.64 27.32
CA ILE A 19 7.67 32.72 25.89
C ILE A 19 6.28 33.32 25.74
N ASN A 20 6.16 34.40 24.98
CA ASN A 20 4.86 34.94 24.59
C ASN A 20 4.30 34.06 23.45
N ALA A 21 3.31 33.26 23.76
CA ALA A 21 2.64 32.41 22.79
C ALA A 21 1.13 32.46 22.99
N THR A 22 0.40 32.37 21.87
CA THR A 22 -1.04 32.12 21.93
C THR A 22 -1.29 30.75 22.56
N GLU A 23 -2.48 30.50 23.05
CA GLU A 23 -2.85 29.22 23.65
C GLU A 23 -2.63 28.06 22.65
N GLU A 24 -3.04 28.25 21.40
CA GLU A 24 -2.84 27.28 20.31
C GLU A 24 -1.35 26.97 20.07
N ARG A 25 -0.51 28.02 20.00
CA ARG A 25 0.95 27.86 19.83
C ARG A 25 1.56 27.13 21.00
N SER A 26 1.09 27.37 22.22
CA SER A 26 1.56 26.69 23.43
C SER A 26 1.19 25.20 23.38
N GLN A 27 -0.02 24.84 22.93
CA GLN A 27 -0.46 23.45 22.76
C GLN A 27 0.36 22.72 21.70
N VAL A 28 0.67 23.38 20.58
CA VAL A 28 1.55 22.82 19.54
C VAL A 28 2.95 22.52 20.07
N ILE A 29 3.54 23.46 20.81
CA ILE A 29 4.88 23.27 21.41
C ILE A 29 4.87 22.08 22.38
N ALA A 30 3.83 22.01 23.23
CA ALA A 30 3.67 20.91 24.17
C ALA A 30 3.49 19.54 23.49
N LEU A 31 2.74 19.50 22.37
CA LEU A 31 2.56 18.28 21.59
C LEU A 31 3.85 17.84 20.91
N ILE A 32 4.62 18.77 20.33
CA ILE A 32 5.94 18.48 19.73
C ILE A 32 6.90 17.95 20.80
N GLU A 33 6.96 18.60 21.97
CA GLU A 33 7.80 18.12 23.09
C GLU A 33 7.40 16.71 23.52
N ASN A 34 6.09 16.42 23.54
CA ASN A 34 5.60 15.09 23.90
C ASN A 34 5.96 14.02 22.84
N ILE A 35 5.92 14.36 21.54
CA ILE A 35 6.34 13.45 20.45
C ILE A 35 7.83 13.11 20.56
N GLN A 36 8.65 14.07 20.96
CA GLN A 36 10.10 13.87 21.10
C GLN A 36 10.51 13.03 22.32
N ARG A 37 9.54 12.52 23.09
CA ARG A 37 9.81 11.63 24.22
C ARG A 37 10.02 10.20 23.75
N CYS A 38 10.93 9.50 24.42
CA CYS A 38 11.28 8.12 24.08
C CYS A 38 10.23 7.07 24.49
N ASP A 39 9.14 7.48 25.14
CA ASP A 39 8.18 6.56 25.76
C ASP A 39 6.97 6.22 24.87
N LEU A 40 6.83 6.86 23.68
CA LEU A 40 5.71 6.64 22.79
C LEU A 40 5.97 5.43 21.88
N ASN A 41 4.95 4.59 21.69
CA ASN A 41 4.99 3.64 20.61
C ASN A 41 4.77 4.34 19.26
N PHE A 42 5.14 3.68 18.16
CA PHE A 42 5.11 4.29 16.82
C PHE A 42 3.69 4.62 16.33
N PHE A 43 2.62 4.00 16.86
CA PHE A 43 1.24 4.39 16.57
C PHE A 43 0.85 5.66 17.32
N GLU A 44 1.22 5.78 18.59
CA GLU A 44 1.00 7.00 19.38
C GLU A 44 1.73 8.19 18.78
N GLU A 45 2.97 7.98 18.32
CA GLU A 45 3.73 8.99 17.59
C GLU A 45 3.02 9.41 16.31
N ALA A 46 2.53 8.44 15.51
CA ALA A 46 1.77 8.72 14.30
C ALA A 46 0.46 9.49 14.58
N GLU A 47 -0.26 9.13 15.65
CA GLU A 47 -1.47 9.83 16.08
C GLU A 47 -1.19 11.26 16.50
N ALA A 48 -0.13 11.50 17.25
CA ALA A 48 0.28 12.84 17.64
C ALA A 48 0.69 13.70 16.42
N ILE A 49 1.38 13.11 15.44
CA ILE A 49 1.66 13.78 14.17
C ILE A 49 0.38 14.08 13.39
N SER A 50 -0.57 13.15 13.37
CA SER A 50 -1.87 13.37 12.75
C SER A 50 -2.62 14.53 13.38
N GLN A 51 -2.57 14.69 14.72
CA GLN A 51 -3.15 15.82 15.41
C GLN A 51 -2.52 17.16 15.02
N LEU A 52 -1.19 17.23 14.84
CA LEU A 52 -0.51 18.44 14.33
C LEU A 52 -1.08 18.89 12.98
N ILE A 53 -1.41 17.94 12.11
CA ILE A 53 -1.91 18.23 10.77
C ILE A 53 -3.40 18.55 10.80
N THR A 54 -4.23 17.72 11.46
CA THR A 54 -5.69 17.84 11.38
C THR A 54 -6.24 18.93 12.30
N LYS A 55 -5.72 19.05 13.52
CA LYS A 55 -6.21 20.00 14.54
C LYS A 55 -5.56 21.37 14.40
N TYR A 56 -4.27 21.41 14.08
CA TYR A 56 -3.50 22.66 14.02
C TYR A 56 -3.17 23.11 12.59
N GLY A 57 -3.75 22.49 11.56
CA GLY A 57 -3.66 22.90 10.17
C GLY A 57 -2.25 22.86 9.57
N MET A 58 -1.32 22.09 10.17
CA MET A 58 0.03 21.99 9.65
C MET A 58 0.08 21.15 8.37
N THR A 59 0.97 21.51 7.45
CA THR A 59 1.34 20.60 6.35
C THR A 59 2.27 19.49 6.85
N GLN A 60 2.32 18.36 6.13
CA GLN A 60 3.27 17.28 6.46
C GLN A 60 4.72 17.77 6.45
N GLU A 61 5.06 18.68 5.54
CA GLU A 61 6.38 19.29 5.44
C GLU A 61 6.70 20.16 6.66
N SER A 62 5.77 21.03 7.05
CA SER A 62 5.93 21.87 8.24
C SER A 62 6.07 21.04 9.51
N ALA A 63 5.30 19.98 9.66
CA ALA A 63 5.40 19.05 10.79
C ALA A 63 6.77 18.32 10.78
N ALA A 64 7.24 17.87 9.60
CA ALA A 64 8.53 17.22 9.45
C ALA A 64 9.69 18.12 9.89
N ILE A 65 9.72 19.38 9.42
CA ILE A 65 10.74 20.37 9.80
C ILE A 65 10.75 20.57 11.33
N ARG A 66 9.57 20.75 11.95
CA ARG A 66 9.47 20.99 13.40
C ARG A 66 9.87 19.78 14.25
N LEU A 67 9.67 18.56 13.73
CA LEU A 67 10.05 17.32 14.40
C LEU A 67 11.49 16.89 14.11
N GLY A 68 12.18 17.55 13.18
CA GLY A 68 13.51 17.14 12.72
C GLY A 68 13.50 15.85 11.90
N LEU A 69 12.38 15.55 11.23
CA LEU A 69 12.18 14.34 10.42
C LEU A 69 12.15 14.67 8.93
N ALA A 70 12.39 13.67 8.08
CA ALA A 70 12.10 13.79 6.65
C ALA A 70 10.57 13.76 6.42
N GLN A 71 10.07 14.50 5.42
CA GLN A 71 8.66 14.51 5.04
C GLN A 71 8.15 13.09 4.70
N SER A 72 8.99 12.28 4.04
CA SER A 72 8.69 10.88 3.73
C SER A 72 8.49 10.01 4.99
N THR A 73 9.21 10.31 6.09
CA THR A 73 9.04 9.64 7.38
C THR A 73 7.68 9.98 7.98
N VAL A 74 7.30 11.27 7.98
CA VAL A 74 5.99 11.73 8.44
C VAL A 74 4.87 11.07 7.62
N ALA A 75 4.99 11.05 6.30
CA ALA A 75 4.03 10.39 5.43
C ALA A 75 3.88 8.88 5.73
N ASN A 76 5.00 8.19 5.97
CA ASN A 76 4.99 6.77 6.34
C ASN A 76 4.32 6.52 7.68
N LYS A 77 4.61 7.36 8.70
CA LYS A 77 3.96 7.29 10.02
C LYS A 77 2.44 7.51 9.91
N LEU A 78 1.99 8.48 9.14
CA LEU A 78 0.56 8.70 8.92
C LEU A 78 -0.13 7.53 8.21
N ARG A 79 0.59 6.85 7.30
CA ARG A 79 0.02 5.69 6.59
C ARG A 79 -0.32 4.53 7.49
N ILE A 80 0.46 4.27 8.56
CA ILE A 80 0.18 3.15 9.48
C ILE A 80 -1.13 3.33 10.24
N LEU A 81 -1.65 4.55 10.36
CA LEU A 81 -2.95 4.82 10.97
C LEU A 81 -4.13 4.26 10.16
N LYS A 82 -3.91 3.79 8.93
CA LYS A 82 -4.93 3.07 8.15
C LYS A 82 -5.20 1.65 8.66
N LEU A 83 -4.31 1.11 9.49
CA LEU A 83 -4.54 -0.16 10.17
C LEU A 83 -5.64 0.00 11.20
N ASN A 84 -6.53 -1.00 11.29
CA ASN A 84 -7.61 -0.99 12.26
C ASN A 84 -7.11 -1.25 13.70
N ALA A 85 -7.98 -1.07 14.69
CA ALA A 85 -7.61 -1.19 16.09
C ALA A 85 -7.13 -2.61 16.47
N GLU A 86 -7.74 -3.64 15.88
CA GLU A 86 -7.37 -5.04 16.10
C GLU A 86 -5.97 -5.34 15.56
N GLU A 87 -5.69 -4.92 14.31
CA GLU A 87 -4.38 -5.07 13.69
C GLU A 87 -3.27 -4.36 14.48
N ARG A 88 -3.53 -3.12 14.94
CA ARG A 88 -2.59 -2.37 15.77
C ARG A 88 -2.29 -3.10 17.08
N LYS A 89 -3.33 -3.65 17.71
CA LYS A 89 -3.18 -4.41 18.95
C LYS A 89 -2.29 -5.63 18.74
N ILE A 90 -2.56 -6.45 17.72
CA ILE A 90 -1.75 -7.64 17.41
C ILE A 90 -0.29 -7.27 17.14
N ILE A 91 -0.05 -6.18 16.39
CA ILE A 91 1.30 -5.69 16.08
C ILE A 91 2.06 -5.32 17.37
N LEU A 92 1.42 -4.61 18.30
CA LEU A 92 2.03 -4.19 19.57
C LEU A 92 2.25 -5.38 20.50
N ASP A 93 1.26 -6.24 20.67
CA ASP A 93 1.30 -7.41 21.55
C ASP A 93 2.43 -8.40 21.15
N ASN A 94 2.74 -8.47 19.86
CA ASN A 94 3.81 -9.33 19.30
C ASN A 94 5.13 -8.59 19.07
N ASN A 95 5.31 -7.38 19.62
CA ASN A 95 6.52 -6.56 19.46
C ASN A 95 6.98 -6.39 18.00
N MET A 96 6.04 -6.32 17.06
CA MET A 96 6.34 -6.09 15.66
C MET A 96 6.73 -4.62 15.42
N SER A 97 7.67 -4.38 14.53
CA SER A 97 8.18 -3.03 14.24
C SER A 97 7.26 -2.23 13.29
N GLU A 98 7.45 -0.92 13.23
CA GLU A 98 6.81 -0.04 12.24
C GLU A 98 6.97 -0.54 10.78
N ARG A 99 8.10 -1.20 10.46
CA ARG A 99 8.33 -1.77 9.13
C ARG A 99 7.36 -2.90 8.81
N HIS A 100 7.02 -3.75 9.78
CA HIS A 100 5.98 -4.77 9.62
C HIS A 100 4.61 -4.12 9.34
N ALA A 101 4.24 -3.10 10.12
CA ALA A 101 2.99 -2.36 9.93
C ALA A 101 2.90 -1.74 8.52
N ARG A 102 3.98 -1.15 8.01
CA ARG A 102 4.03 -0.60 6.65
C ARG A 102 3.94 -1.66 5.55
N ALA A 103 4.59 -2.81 5.76
CA ALA A 103 4.54 -3.91 4.80
C ALA A 103 3.10 -4.44 4.62
N LEU A 104 2.35 -4.58 5.71
CA LEU A 104 0.96 -5.04 5.72
C LEU A 104 0.02 -4.12 4.92
N LEU A 105 0.29 -2.82 4.86
CA LEU A 105 -0.53 -1.86 4.10
C LEU A 105 -0.53 -2.08 2.58
N LYS A 106 0.35 -2.93 2.06
CA LYS A 106 0.33 -3.35 0.65
C LYS A 106 -0.87 -4.27 0.35
N ILE A 107 -1.45 -4.90 1.37
CA ILE A 107 -2.66 -5.71 1.28
C ILE A 107 -3.85 -4.79 1.51
N THR A 108 -4.68 -4.58 0.49
CA THR A 108 -5.84 -3.68 0.54
C THR A 108 -7.04 -4.30 1.26
N ASP A 109 -7.22 -5.60 1.15
CA ASP A 109 -8.30 -6.35 1.79
C ASP A 109 -8.00 -6.54 3.30
N ASN A 110 -8.93 -6.11 4.16
CA ASN A 110 -8.75 -6.12 5.61
C ASN A 110 -8.71 -7.54 6.19
N ASP A 111 -9.60 -8.43 5.74
CA ASP A 111 -9.68 -9.78 6.28
C ASP A 111 -8.43 -10.58 5.91
N ARG A 112 -7.99 -10.41 4.68
CA ARG A 112 -6.76 -11.03 4.17
C ARG A 112 -5.52 -10.47 4.87
N ARG A 113 -5.50 -9.17 5.14
CA ARG A 113 -4.39 -8.53 5.87
C ARG A 113 -4.32 -9.04 7.30
N LEU A 114 -5.47 -9.19 7.98
CA LEU A 114 -5.56 -9.74 9.32
C LEU A 114 -5.09 -11.21 9.36
N ALA A 115 -5.48 -12.03 8.38
CA ALA A 115 -5.03 -13.42 8.28
C ALA A 115 -3.50 -13.53 8.11
N VAL A 116 -2.90 -12.66 7.27
CA VAL A 116 -1.43 -12.61 7.08
C VAL A 116 -0.73 -12.14 8.34
N LEU A 117 -1.31 -11.14 9.04
CA LEU A 117 -0.78 -10.61 10.29
C LEU A 117 -0.75 -11.69 11.39
N ASN A 118 -1.85 -12.42 11.58
CA ASN A 118 -1.92 -13.51 12.57
C ASN A 118 -0.87 -14.59 12.28
N LYS A 119 -0.76 -15.01 11.02
CA LYS A 119 0.25 -15.97 10.61
C LYS A 119 1.69 -15.46 10.85
N ALA A 120 1.94 -14.19 10.58
CA ALA A 120 3.24 -13.59 10.82
C ALA A 120 3.57 -13.48 12.31
N ALA A 121 2.58 -13.20 13.16
CA ALA A 121 2.72 -13.14 14.60
C ALA A 121 2.99 -14.53 15.21
N GLU A 122 2.20 -15.55 14.85
CA GLU A 122 2.39 -16.95 15.30
C GLU A 122 3.75 -17.53 14.95
N SER A 123 4.22 -17.24 13.73
CA SER A 123 5.50 -17.78 13.22
C SER A 123 6.69 -16.84 13.46
N VAL A 124 6.51 -15.73 14.17
CA VAL A 124 7.54 -14.72 14.50
C VAL A 124 8.35 -14.33 13.25
N TRP A 125 7.65 -13.90 12.20
CA TRP A 125 8.30 -13.55 10.94
C TRP A 125 9.17 -12.30 11.06
N THR A 126 10.31 -12.33 10.38
CA THR A 126 11.11 -11.14 10.15
C THR A 126 10.45 -10.22 9.12
N VAL A 127 10.82 -8.94 9.10
CA VAL A 127 10.35 -7.99 8.09
C VAL A 127 10.55 -8.52 6.66
N ASP A 128 11.73 -9.08 6.37
CA ASP A 128 12.06 -9.60 5.04
C ASP A 128 11.18 -10.79 4.64
N THR A 129 10.88 -11.68 5.59
CA THR A 129 9.99 -12.82 5.35
C THR A 129 8.58 -12.34 5.04
N LEU A 130 8.07 -11.39 5.82
CA LEU A 130 6.77 -10.79 5.62
C LEU A 130 6.69 -10.06 4.26
N GLU A 131 7.68 -9.24 3.93
CA GLU A 131 7.73 -8.51 2.66
C GLU A 131 7.77 -9.46 1.46
N LYS A 132 8.55 -10.53 1.50
CA LYS A 132 8.61 -11.57 0.45
C LYS A 132 7.27 -12.28 0.29
N TYR A 133 6.62 -12.63 1.40
CA TYR A 133 5.31 -13.28 1.38
C TYR A 133 4.25 -12.37 0.75
N ILE A 134 4.19 -11.11 1.18
CA ILE A 134 3.27 -10.12 0.63
C ILE A 134 3.52 -9.88 -0.86
N ALA A 135 4.79 -9.76 -1.26
CA ALA A 135 5.15 -9.57 -2.67
C ALA A 135 4.69 -10.75 -3.55
N LYS A 136 4.77 -11.99 -3.03
CA LYS A 136 4.23 -13.17 -3.73
C LYS A 136 2.72 -13.09 -3.85
N LEU A 137 2.00 -12.76 -2.77
CA LEU A 137 0.55 -12.63 -2.79
C LEU A 137 0.07 -11.59 -3.81
N VAL A 138 0.69 -10.41 -3.82
CA VAL A 138 0.33 -9.33 -4.76
C VAL A 138 0.56 -9.76 -6.21
N LYS A 139 1.69 -10.42 -6.51
CA LYS A 139 1.97 -10.96 -7.85
C LYS A 139 0.97 -12.02 -8.28
N ASP A 140 0.55 -12.90 -7.37
CA ASP A 140 -0.44 -13.93 -7.68
C ASP A 140 -1.83 -13.32 -7.95
N ASP A 141 -2.18 -12.25 -7.23
CA ASP A 141 -3.42 -11.49 -7.48
C ASP A 141 -3.40 -10.76 -8.82
N GLU A 142 -2.28 -10.13 -9.17
CA GLU A 142 -2.11 -9.49 -10.48
C GLU A 142 -2.23 -10.50 -11.63
N LYS A 143 -1.63 -11.69 -11.49
CA LYS A 143 -1.77 -12.77 -12.46
C LYS A 143 -3.22 -13.24 -12.60
N ARG A 144 -3.94 -13.45 -11.48
CA ARG A 144 -5.35 -13.83 -11.48
C ARG A 144 -6.21 -12.75 -12.12
N ALA A 145 -6.01 -11.48 -11.78
CA ALA A 145 -6.74 -10.37 -12.37
C ALA A 145 -6.49 -10.26 -13.89
N SER A 146 -5.25 -10.46 -14.34
CA SER A 146 -4.89 -10.51 -15.76
C SER A 146 -5.55 -11.69 -16.47
N TYR A 147 -5.56 -12.88 -15.84
CA TYR A 147 -6.24 -14.06 -16.39
C TYR A 147 -7.75 -13.83 -16.51
N HIS A 148 -8.39 -13.28 -15.47
CA HIS A 148 -9.83 -12.98 -15.51
C HIS A 148 -10.19 -11.94 -16.57
N LYS A 149 -9.35 -10.90 -16.76
CA LYS A 149 -9.55 -9.91 -17.84
C LYS A 149 -9.45 -10.58 -19.21
N ARG A 150 -8.47 -11.45 -19.42
CA ARG A 150 -8.31 -12.19 -20.69
C ARG A 150 -9.46 -13.17 -20.92
N ALA A 151 -9.89 -13.90 -19.87
CA ALA A 151 -11.01 -14.81 -19.96
C ALA A 151 -12.35 -14.10 -20.22
N ALA A 152 -12.57 -12.91 -19.62
CA ALA A 152 -13.74 -12.08 -19.92
C ALA A 152 -13.73 -11.55 -21.37
N MET A 153 -12.56 -11.21 -21.89
CA MET A 153 -12.38 -10.79 -23.29
C MET A 153 -12.64 -11.92 -24.27
N LEU A 154 -12.31 -13.17 -23.91
CA LEU A 154 -12.58 -14.37 -24.73
C LEU A 154 -14.04 -14.83 -24.68
N LYS A 155 -14.85 -14.39 -23.71
CA LYS A 155 -16.30 -14.67 -23.66
C LYS A 155 -17.07 -13.94 -24.77
N ASP A 156 -16.55 -12.86 -25.29
CA ASP A 156 -17.12 -12.20 -26.46
C ASP A 156 -16.51 -12.80 -27.74
N VAL A 157 -17.26 -13.69 -28.35
CA VAL A 157 -16.88 -14.40 -29.60
C VAL A 157 -16.50 -13.42 -30.71
N ARG A 158 -17.09 -12.21 -30.74
CA ARG A 158 -16.78 -11.17 -31.73
C ARG A 158 -15.36 -10.63 -31.54
N LEU A 159 -14.96 -10.36 -30.28
CA LEU A 159 -13.60 -9.89 -29.98
C LEU A 159 -12.55 -10.94 -30.31
N PHE A 160 -12.87 -12.21 -30.09
CA PHE A 160 -12.00 -13.32 -30.50
C PHE A 160 -11.78 -13.31 -32.00
N PHE A 161 -12.86 -13.31 -32.80
CA PHE A 161 -12.74 -13.29 -34.26
C PHE A 161 -12.05 -12.04 -34.82
N ASN A 162 -12.30 -10.87 -34.21
CA ASN A 162 -11.58 -9.64 -34.58
C ASN A 162 -10.07 -9.77 -34.30
N SER A 163 -9.66 -10.41 -33.24
CA SER A 163 -8.25 -10.64 -32.92
C SER A 163 -7.60 -11.61 -33.90
N VAL A 164 -8.31 -12.67 -34.30
CA VAL A 164 -7.86 -13.65 -35.31
C VAL A 164 -7.74 -12.98 -36.69
N ASN A 165 -8.75 -12.23 -37.10
CA ASN A 165 -8.69 -11.49 -38.39
C ASN A 165 -7.51 -10.52 -38.42
N LYS A 166 -7.28 -9.77 -37.34
CA LYS A 166 -6.14 -8.85 -37.24
C LYS A 166 -4.79 -9.56 -37.35
N ALA A 167 -4.67 -10.75 -36.73
CA ALA A 167 -3.46 -11.58 -36.89
C ALA A 167 -3.24 -12.05 -38.33
N ILE A 168 -4.30 -12.45 -39.02
CA ILE A 168 -4.27 -12.85 -40.44
C ILE A 168 -3.87 -11.67 -41.33
N ASP A 169 -4.40 -10.49 -41.08
CA ASP A 169 -4.05 -9.28 -41.83
C ASP A 169 -2.57 -8.93 -41.67
N VAL A 170 -2.03 -9.05 -40.44
CA VAL A 170 -0.59 -8.87 -40.18
C VAL A 170 0.26 -9.89 -40.96
N MET A 171 -0.18 -11.17 -41.04
CA MET A 171 0.49 -12.20 -41.81
C MET A 171 0.47 -11.86 -43.33
N ARG A 172 -0.67 -11.39 -43.85
CA ARG A 172 -0.78 -10.95 -45.25
C ARG A 172 0.14 -9.77 -45.54
N MET A 173 0.21 -8.78 -44.63
CA MET A 173 1.15 -7.65 -44.76
C MET A 173 2.61 -8.10 -44.74
N ALA A 174 2.93 -9.18 -44.02
CA ALA A 174 4.25 -9.79 -43.98
C ALA A 174 4.56 -10.69 -45.23
N GLY A 175 3.66 -10.73 -46.24
CA GLY A 175 3.86 -11.49 -47.47
C GLY A 175 3.41 -12.96 -47.39
N VAL A 176 2.78 -13.40 -46.31
CA VAL A 176 2.25 -14.75 -46.14
C VAL A 176 0.81 -14.78 -46.67
N ASN A 177 0.53 -15.63 -47.65
CA ASN A 177 -0.79 -15.72 -48.29
C ASN A 177 -1.78 -16.52 -47.43
N ALA A 178 -2.08 -15.99 -46.22
CA ALA A 178 -3.02 -16.60 -45.30
C ALA A 178 -4.47 -16.32 -45.69
N ASP A 179 -5.31 -17.35 -45.74
CA ASP A 179 -6.75 -17.23 -46.02
C ASP A 179 -7.59 -17.69 -44.81
N ALA A 180 -8.71 -17.00 -44.61
CA ALA A 180 -9.63 -17.32 -43.50
C ALA A 180 -11.08 -17.31 -43.98
N LYS A 181 -11.80 -18.36 -43.61
CA LYS A 181 -13.23 -18.50 -43.95
C LYS A 181 -13.99 -18.80 -42.66
N ARG A 182 -15.05 -18.02 -42.41
CA ARG A 182 -16.01 -18.27 -41.36
C ARG A 182 -17.25 -18.94 -41.94
N ILE A 183 -17.73 -20.00 -41.29
CA ILE A 183 -18.95 -20.69 -41.62
C ILE A 183 -19.79 -20.74 -40.34
N ASP A 184 -20.98 -20.13 -40.35
CA ASP A 184 -21.91 -20.16 -39.23
C ASP A 184 -22.86 -21.36 -39.42
N HIS A 185 -22.86 -22.29 -38.48
CA HIS A 185 -23.79 -23.41 -38.35
C HIS A 185 -24.85 -23.10 -37.26
N GLU A 186 -25.90 -23.88 -37.17
CA GLU A 186 -26.96 -23.68 -36.19
C GLU A 186 -26.44 -23.79 -34.74
N ASP A 187 -25.53 -24.74 -34.45
CA ASP A 187 -25.02 -25.03 -33.11
C ASP A 187 -23.60 -24.56 -32.84
N TYR A 188 -22.82 -24.21 -33.88
CA TYR A 188 -21.42 -23.80 -33.72
C TYR A 188 -20.95 -22.91 -34.89
N ILE A 189 -19.83 -22.21 -34.66
CA ILE A 189 -19.15 -21.40 -35.67
C ILE A 189 -17.85 -22.10 -36.03
N GLU A 190 -17.68 -22.43 -37.31
CA GLU A 190 -16.45 -22.99 -37.85
C GLU A 190 -15.59 -21.86 -38.41
N TYR A 191 -14.32 -21.85 -38.07
CA TYR A 191 -13.37 -20.85 -38.55
C TYR A 191 -12.13 -21.56 -39.13
N ILE A 192 -12.01 -21.58 -40.46
CA ILE A 192 -10.96 -22.27 -41.16
C ILE A 192 -9.89 -21.26 -41.55
N ILE A 193 -8.66 -21.47 -41.07
CA ILE A 193 -7.49 -20.67 -41.42
C ILE A 193 -6.56 -21.55 -42.26
N LYS A 194 -6.21 -21.11 -43.45
CA LYS A 194 -5.23 -21.75 -44.33
C LYS A 194 -3.98 -20.89 -44.40
N ILE A 195 -2.86 -21.44 -43.93
CA ILE A 195 -1.54 -20.80 -44.00
C ILE A 195 -0.68 -21.70 -44.90
N PRO A 196 -0.13 -21.20 -46.03
CA PRO A 196 0.75 -22.01 -46.88
C PRO A 196 2.00 -22.42 -46.08
N SER A 197 2.38 -23.69 -46.15
CA SER A 197 3.64 -24.16 -45.60
C SER A 197 4.76 -23.81 -46.61
N GLU A 198 5.95 -23.44 -46.13
CA GLU A 198 7.12 -23.04 -46.92
C GLU A 198 7.66 -24.13 -47.88
N LYS A 199 6.92 -25.22 -48.11
CA LYS A 199 7.34 -26.34 -48.97
C LYS A 199 6.79 -26.29 -50.40
N GLN A 200 6.49 -25.13 -50.95
CA GLN A 200 6.24 -24.99 -52.40
C GLN A 200 6.90 -23.71 -52.93
N ALA A 201 8.24 -23.72 -52.95
CA ALA A 201 9.05 -22.94 -53.87
C ALA A 201 10.03 -23.95 -54.53
N GLU A 202 9.54 -24.66 -55.52
CA GLU A 202 10.30 -25.23 -56.63
C GLU A 202 9.65 -24.74 -57.91
#